data_7a1aa7fe50635d9aa5dd7c839f492126
#
_entry.id   7a1aa7fe50635d9aa5dd7c839f492126
#
_cell.length_a   1.000
_cell.length_b   1.000
_cell.length_c   1.000
_cell.angle_alpha   90.00
_cell.angle_beta   90.00
_cell.angle_gamma   90.00
#
_symmetry.space_group_name_H-M   'P 1'
#
loop_
_entity.id
_entity.type
_entity.pdbx_description
1 polymer ?
#
loop_
_entity_poly.entity_id
_entity_poly.type
_entity_poly.pdbx_seq_one_letter_code
_entity_poly.pdbx_strand_id
1 'polypeptide(L)'
;QVEQVITQLKARDTEVRTHEMAHLAAAGGYARGGMSLTYQTGPDGKRCAIGGEVSIDTSAIAGDPEATLQKAMVIQRAALAPAEPSAQDQKVAQAAVRMMAQARVEISMQALEEENALMEEADKDSSDEQSLSNKELSSLATISSEEENTSSININQERQQFNLRMQLPMSESMYG
;
A
#
# COMPACT_ATOMS: atom_id res chain seq x y z
N GLN A 1 -45.10 -32.29 5.05
CA GLN A 1 -44.13 -31.96 4.00
C GLN A 1 -44.15 -30.45 3.64
N VAL A 2 -45.34 -29.86 3.40
CA VAL A 2 -45.47 -28.41 3.09
C VAL A 2 -44.93 -27.53 4.21
N GLU A 3 -45.26 -27.83 5.46
CA GLU A 3 -44.78 -27.12 6.65
C GLU A 3 -43.26 -27.16 6.78
N GLN A 4 -42.65 -28.30 6.47
CA GLN A 4 -41.17 -28.45 6.46
C GLN A 4 -40.51 -27.54 5.42
N VAL A 5 -41.07 -27.47 4.22
CA VAL A 5 -40.56 -26.58 3.14
C VAL A 5 -40.66 -25.11 3.57
N ILE A 6 -41.79 -24.71 4.16
CA ILE A 6 -41.99 -23.35 4.66
C ILE A 6 -40.94 -23.02 5.73
N THR A 7 -40.71 -23.94 6.67
CA THR A 7 -39.72 -23.76 7.75
C THR A 7 -38.29 -23.62 7.19
N GLN A 8 -37.94 -24.47 6.24
CA GLN A 8 -36.63 -24.42 5.57
C GLN A 8 -36.42 -23.09 4.80
N LEU A 9 -37.44 -22.64 4.07
CA LEU A 9 -37.38 -21.37 3.33
C LEU A 9 -37.23 -20.16 4.27
N LYS A 10 -37.94 -20.14 5.39
CA LYS A 10 -37.81 -19.09 6.40
C LYS A 10 -36.41 -19.09 7.06
N ALA A 11 -35.88 -20.26 7.39
CA ALA A 11 -34.55 -20.40 7.93
C ALA A 11 -33.53 -19.84 6.93
N ARG A 12 -33.63 -20.25 5.65
CA ARG A 12 -32.74 -19.78 4.57
C ARG A 12 -32.84 -18.26 4.35
N ASP A 13 -34.06 -17.68 4.39
CA ASP A 13 -34.26 -16.22 4.29
C ASP A 13 -33.51 -15.48 5.40
N THR A 14 -33.60 -15.99 6.62
CA THR A 14 -32.89 -15.41 7.76
C THR A 14 -31.35 -15.51 7.60
N GLU A 15 -30.86 -16.67 7.21
CA GLU A 15 -29.41 -16.90 6.97
C GLU A 15 -28.88 -15.94 5.91
N VAL A 16 -29.54 -15.89 4.73
CA VAL A 16 -29.12 -15.04 3.62
C VAL A 16 -29.09 -13.57 4.04
N ARG A 17 -30.15 -13.09 4.67
CA ARG A 17 -30.21 -11.69 5.13
C ARG A 17 -29.13 -11.36 6.15
N THR A 18 -28.89 -12.27 7.09
CA THR A 18 -27.83 -12.09 8.10
C THR A 18 -26.45 -12.05 7.44
N HIS A 19 -26.22 -12.92 6.45
CA HIS A 19 -24.99 -12.98 5.68
C HIS A 19 -24.73 -11.65 4.92
N GLU A 20 -25.70 -11.22 4.12
CA GLU A 20 -25.57 -9.97 3.36
C GLU A 20 -25.49 -8.73 4.26
N MET A 21 -26.19 -8.75 5.40
CA MET A 21 -26.10 -7.67 6.38
C MET A 21 -24.68 -7.56 6.96
N ALA A 22 -24.00 -8.68 7.21
CA ALA A 22 -22.64 -8.68 7.70
C ALA A 22 -21.67 -8.03 6.69
N HIS A 23 -21.78 -8.37 5.39
CA HIS A 23 -21.01 -7.72 4.33
C HIS A 23 -21.29 -6.23 4.27
N LEU A 24 -22.56 -5.84 4.22
CA LEU A 24 -22.98 -4.44 4.10
C LEU A 24 -22.49 -3.58 5.28
N ALA A 25 -22.65 -4.08 6.50
CA ALA A 25 -22.20 -3.39 7.70
C ALA A 25 -20.68 -3.19 7.74
N ALA A 26 -19.93 -4.20 7.31
CA ALA A 26 -18.47 -4.15 7.31
C ALA A 26 -17.89 -3.33 6.14
N ALA A 27 -18.58 -3.27 4.99
CA ALA A 27 -18.17 -2.49 3.83
C ALA A 27 -18.37 -0.98 4.02
N GLY A 28 -19.34 -0.57 4.83
CA GLY A 28 -19.63 0.83 5.10
C GLY A 28 -19.82 1.64 3.81
N GLY A 29 -19.11 2.73 3.66
CA GLY A 29 -19.20 3.63 2.50
C GLY A 29 -18.70 3.05 1.18
N TYR A 30 -18.04 1.88 1.19
CA TYR A 30 -17.54 1.21 -0.01
C TYR A 30 -18.52 0.19 -0.60
N ALA A 31 -19.69 0.01 0.01
CA ALA A 31 -20.76 -0.76 -0.60
C ALA A 31 -21.39 0.05 -1.75
N ARG A 32 -21.52 -0.58 -2.92
CA ARG A 32 -22.22 -0.02 -4.08
C ARG A 32 -23.70 -0.33 -4.01
N GLY A 33 -24.45 0.45 -3.22
CA GLY A 33 -25.88 0.25 -2.98
C GLY A 33 -26.17 -0.68 -1.80
N GLY A 34 -27.35 -1.28 -1.81
CA GLY A 34 -27.81 -2.22 -0.77
C GLY A 34 -27.56 -3.68 -1.12
N MET A 35 -28.19 -4.56 -0.35
CA MET A 35 -28.21 -6.00 -0.64
C MET A 35 -29.05 -6.28 -1.90
N SER A 36 -28.50 -7.06 -2.82
CA SER A 36 -29.22 -7.66 -3.93
C SER A 36 -29.64 -9.07 -3.50
N LEU A 37 -30.96 -9.36 -3.48
CA LEU A 37 -31.48 -10.62 -2.96
C LEU A 37 -32.23 -11.38 -4.06
N THR A 38 -31.98 -12.67 -4.17
CA THR A 38 -32.72 -13.60 -5.00
C THR A 38 -33.78 -14.28 -4.18
N TYR A 39 -35.02 -14.33 -4.69
CA TYR A 39 -36.16 -14.80 -3.95
C TYR A 39 -36.79 -16.07 -4.57
N GLN A 40 -37.34 -16.91 -3.69
CA GLN A 40 -38.20 -18.01 -4.05
C GLN A 40 -39.56 -17.84 -3.34
N THR A 41 -40.67 -18.13 -4.05
CA THR A 41 -42.00 -18.13 -3.45
C THR A 41 -42.26 -19.49 -2.84
N GLY A 42 -42.63 -19.50 -1.57
CA GLY A 42 -43.00 -20.70 -0.84
C GLY A 42 -44.42 -21.19 -1.13
N PRO A 43 -44.83 -22.38 -0.63
CA PRO A 43 -46.15 -22.91 -0.78
C PRO A 43 -47.23 -22.07 -0.08
N ASP A 44 -46.82 -21.21 0.86
CA ASP A 44 -47.68 -20.25 1.57
C ASP A 44 -47.86 -18.91 0.83
N GLY A 45 -47.32 -18.81 -0.41
CA GLY A 45 -47.35 -17.62 -1.23
C GLY A 45 -46.35 -16.51 -0.82
N LYS A 46 -45.52 -16.73 0.23
CA LYS A 46 -44.52 -15.74 0.70
C LYS A 46 -43.24 -15.88 -0.04
N ARG A 47 -42.58 -14.74 -0.30
CA ARG A 47 -41.27 -14.67 -0.91
C ARG A 47 -40.18 -14.75 0.17
N CYS A 48 -39.29 -15.71 0.05
CA CYS A 48 -38.13 -15.90 0.91
C CYS A 48 -36.85 -15.70 0.12
N ALA A 49 -35.88 -14.99 0.67
CA ALA A 49 -34.54 -14.87 0.07
C ALA A 49 -33.85 -16.23 0.15
N ILE A 50 -33.33 -16.70 -0.98
CA ILE A 50 -32.58 -17.95 -1.10
C ILE A 50 -31.10 -17.73 -1.44
N GLY A 51 -30.73 -16.51 -1.83
CA GLY A 51 -29.38 -16.06 -2.12
C GLY A 51 -29.32 -14.55 -2.19
N GLY A 52 -28.13 -14.00 -2.11
CA GLY A 52 -27.91 -12.58 -2.20
C GLY A 52 -26.45 -12.26 -2.47
N GLU A 53 -26.18 -10.98 -2.64
CA GLU A 53 -24.84 -10.42 -2.76
C GLU A 53 -24.85 -8.94 -2.34
N VAL A 54 -23.71 -8.46 -1.87
CA VAL A 54 -23.41 -7.04 -1.66
C VAL A 54 -22.25 -6.66 -2.59
N SER A 55 -22.52 -5.75 -3.52
CA SER A 55 -21.48 -5.21 -4.38
C SER A 55 -20.57 -4.27 -3.58
N ILE A 56 -19.25 -4.56 -3.58
CA ILE A 56 -18.24 -3.74 -2.92
C ILE A 56 -17.36 -3.07 -3.99
N ASP A 57 -17.05 -1.79 -3.80
CA ASP A 57 -16.19 -1.06 -4.71
C ASP A 57 -14.72 -1.44 -4.53
N THR A 58 -14.19 -2.23 -5.47
CA THR A 58 -12.80 -2.70 -5.49
C THR A 58 -11.87 -1.86 -6.37
N SER A 59 -12.27 -0.64 -6.78
CA SER A 59 -11.40 0.27 -7.53
C SER A 59 -10.36 0.94 -6.62
N ALA A 60 -9.16 1.18 -7.13
CA ALA A 60 -8.17 2.01 -6.44
C ALA A 60 -8.59 3.49 -6.45
N ILE A 61 -8.07 4.26 -5.50
CA ILE A 61 -8.23 5.72 -5.46
C ILE A 61 -7.06 6.31 -6.25
N ALA A 62 -7.38 6.94 -7.39
CA ALA A 62 -6.38 7.47 -8.29
C ALA A 62 -5.54 8.57 -7.63
N GLY A 63 -4.21 8.42 -7.68
CA GLY A 63 -3.27 9.40 -7.13
C GLY A 63 -3.12 9.38 -5.61
N ASP A 64 -3.82 8.47 -4.91
CA ASP A 64 -3.74 8.35 -3.45
C ASP A 64 -3.57 6.87 -3.04
N PRO A 65 -2.34 6.37 -3.04
CA PRO A 65 -2.06 4.98 -2.68
C PRO A 65 -2.28 4.70 -1.18
N GLU A 66 -2.14 5.69 -0.31
CA GLU A 66 -2.43 5.52 1.12
C GLU A 66 -3.92 5.31 1.37
N ALA A 67 -4.79 6.15 0.78
CA ALA A 67 -6.23 5.96 0.84
C ALA A 67 -6.65 4.65 0.16
N THR A 68 -5.99 4.25 -0.92
CA THR A 68 -6.19 2.95 -1.58
C THR A 68 -5.86 1.79 -0.64
N LEU A 69 -4.75 1.88 0.10
CA LEU A 69 -4.36 0.88 1.10
C LEU A 69 -5.43 0.75 2.20
N GLN A 70 -5.89 1.88 2.76
CA GLN A 70 -6.93 1.90 3.78
C GLN A 70 -8.26 1.30 3.26
N LYS A 71 -8.67 1.70 2.06
CA LYS A 71 -9.86 1.16 1.39
C LYS A 71 -9.75 -0.35 1.20
N ALA A 72 -8.62 -0.86 0.72
CA ALA A 72 -8.40 -2.28 0.49
C ALA A 72 -8.49 -3.11 1.79
N MET A 73 -8.01 -2.58 2.91
CA MET A 73 -8.16 -3.21 4.22
C MET A 73 -9.62 -3.34 4.65
N VAL A 74 -10.44 -2.30 4.39
CA VAL A 74 -11.88 -2.34 4.66
C VAL A 74 -12.57 -3.36 3.76
N ILE A 75 -12.25 -3.39 2.46
CA ILE A 75 -12.81 -4.34 1.50
C ILE A 75 -12.49 -5.78 1.92
N GLN A 76 -11.26 -6.09 2.28
CA GLN A 76 -10.86 -7.42 2.74
C GLN A 76 -11.68 -7.85 3.96
N ARG A 77 -11.78 -6.98 4.97
CA ARG A 77 -12.58 -7.24 6.18
C ARG A 77 -14.05 -7.43 5.85
N ALA A 78 -14.61 -6.62 4.95
CA ALA A 78 -15.99 -6.72 4.53
C ALA A 78 -16.27 -8.03 3.80
N ALA A 79 -15.40 -8.44 2.88
CA ALA A 79 -15.55 -9.69 2.17
C ALA A 79 -15.49 -10.93 3.08
N LEU A 80 -14.78 -10.85 4.19
CA LEU A 80 -14.63 -11.95 5.17
C LEU A 80 -15.51 -11.77 6.42
N ALA A 81 -16.46 -10.85 6.38
CA ALA A 81 -17.29 -10.53 7.56
C ALA A 81 -18.25 -11.65 7.99
N PRO A 82 -18.94 -12.39 7.10
CA PRO A 82 -19.74 -13.53 7.50
C PRO A 82 -18.90 -14.70 8.03
N ALA A 83 -19.50 -15.55 8.85
CA ALA A 83 -18.82 -16.73 9.39
C ALA A 83 -18.41 -17.73 8.31
N GLU A 84 -19.17 -17.81 7.21
CA GLU A 84 -18.91 -18.69 6.07
C GLU A 84 -18.92 -17.86 4.78
N PRO A 85 -17.80 -17.16 4.44
CA PRO A 85 -17.69 -16.38 3.22
C PRO A 85 -17.81 -17.26 1.98
N SER A 86 -18.59 -16.82 0.98
CA SER A 86 -18.75 -17.53 -0.28
C SER A 86 -17.46 -17.55 -1.11
N ALA A 87 -17.41 -18.37 -2.16
CA ALA A 87 -16.29 -18.38 -3.11
C ALA A 87 -16.11 -17.01 -3.82
N GLN A 88 -17.20 -16.26 -3.99
CA GLN A 88 -17.17 -14.91 -4.55
C GLN A 88 -16.53 -13.93 -3.54
N ASP A 89 -16.91 -13.99 -2.28
CA ASP A 89 -16.36 -13.14 -1.22
C ASP A 89 -14.86 -13.38 -1.05
N GLN A 90 -14.43 -14.63 -1.12
CA GLN A 90 -13.01 -14.99 -1.09
C GLN A 90 -12.23 -14.39 -2.27
N LYS A 91 -12.82 -14.33 -3.48
CA LYS A 91 -12.19 -13.65 -4.62
C LYS A 91 -12.07 -12.15 -4.40
N VAL A 92 -13.10 -11.52 -3.82
CA VAL A 92 -13.07 -10.10 -3.45
C VAL A 92 -11.99 -9.85 -2.39
N ALA A 93 -11.89 -10.70 -1.38
CA ALA A 93 -10.84 -10.61 -0.36
C ALA A 93 -9.42 -10.73 -0.96
N GLN A 94 -9.22 -11.67 -1.90
CA GLN A 94 -7.95 -11.81 -2.62
C GLN A 94 -7.64 -10.61 -3.53
N ALA A 95 -8.65 -10.02 -4.16
CA ALA A 95 -8.47 -8.79 -4.94
C ALA A 95 -8.03 -7.62 -4.05
N ALA A 96 -8.61 -7.50 -2.86
CA ALA A 96 -8.20 -6.51 -1.87
C ALA A 96 -6.75 -6.71 -1.41
N VAL A 97 -6.31 -7.94 -1.19
CA VAL A 97 -4.90 -8.24 -0.86
C VAL A 97 -3.95 -7.78 -1.97
N ARG A 98 -4.29 -8.04 -3.23
CA ARG A 98 -3.49 -7.57 -4.37
C ARG A 98 -3.46 -6.04 -4.44
N MET A 99 -4.59 -5.38 -4.21
CA MET A 99 -4.68 -3.92 -4.15
C MET A 99 -3.79 -3.34 -3.03
N MET A 100 -3.78 -3.96 -1.84
CA MET A 100 -2.89 -3.55 -0.74
C MET A 100 -1.41 -3.68 -1.12
N ALA A 101 -1.03 -4.76 -1.81
CA ALA A 101 0.35 -4.96 -2.24
C ALA A 101 0.78 -3.89 -3.25
N GLN A 102 -0.07 -3.57 -4.23
CA GLN A 102 0.19 -2.50 -5.20
C GLN A 102 0.31 -1.13 -4.52
N ALA A 103 -0.64 -0.78 -3.66
CA ALA A 103 -0.61 0.50 -2.95
C ALA A 103 0.67 0.68 -2.10
N ARG A 104 1.16 -0.38 -1.45
CA ARG A 104 2.44 -0.33 -0.71
C ARG A 104 3.64 -0.07 -1.61
N VAL A 105 3.67 -0.67 -2.80
CA VAL A 105 4.74 -0.41 -3.77
C VAL A 105 4.69 1.04 -4.24
N GLU A 106 3.49 1.56 -4.55
CA GLU A 106 3.31 2.96 -4.97
C GLU A 106 3.73 3.94 -3.88
N ILE A 107 3.37 3.69 -2.62
CA ILE A 107 3.82 4.50 -1.47
C ILE A 107 5.35 4.49 -1.36
N SER A 108 6.00 3.33 -1.52
CA SER A 108 7.46 3.23 -1.46
C SER A 108 8.12 4.00 -2.61
N MET A 109 7.54 3.96 -3.80
CA MET A 109 8.07 4.70 -4.96
C MET A 109 7.92 6.20 -4.78
N GLN A 110 6.77 6.67 -4.29
CA GLN A 110 6.57 8.09 -3.98
C GLN A 110 7.56 8.60 -2.93
N ALA A 111 7.80 7.83 -1.88
CA ALA A 111 8.79 8.19 -0.85
C ALA A 111 10.22 8.31 -1.42
N LEU A 112 10.60 7.41 -2.34
CA LEU A 112 11.90 7.49 -3.02
C LEU A 112 12.00 8.68 -3.98
N GLU A 113 10.92 9.01 -4.67
CA GLU A 113 10.87 10.18 -5.56
C GLU A 113 10.98 11.48 -4.76
N GLU A 114 10.29 11.57 -3.62
CA GLU A 114 10.39 12.72 -2.70
C GLU A 114 11.80 12.86 -2.12
N GLU A 115 12.43 11.75 -1.69
CA GLU A 115 13.80 11.77 -1.19
C GLU A 115 14.80 12.23 -2.26
N ASN A 116 14.66 11.72 -3.48
CA ASN A 116 15.52 12.13 -4.60
C ASN A 116 15.33 13.61 -4.97
N ALA A 117 14.08 14.10 -4.97
CA ALA A 117 13.79 15.50 -5.24
C ALA A 117 14.42 16.43 -4.19
N LEU A 118 14.37 16.06 -2.91
CA LEU A 118 15.02 16.81 -1.83
C LEU A 118 16.55 16.82 -1.96
N MET A 119 17.16 15.71 -2.41
CA MET A 119 18.61 15.66 -2.67
C MET A 119 19.00 16.56 -3.84
N GLU A 120 18.21 16.58 -4.93
CA GLU A 120 18.46 17.46 -6.06
C GLU A 120 18.33 18.96 -5.72
N GLU A 121 17.41 19.30 -4.83
CA GLU A 121 17.29 20.69 -4.34
C GLU A 121 18.48 21.09 -3.45
N ALA A 122 18.93 20.20 -2.58
CA ALA A 122 20.10 20.43 -1.73
C ALA A 122 21.40 20.61 -2.53
N ASP A 123 21.57 19.87 -3.62
CA ASP A 123 22.75 20.02 -4.52
C ASP A 123 22.71 21.33 -5.31
N LYS A 124 21.54 21.86 -5.64
CA LYS A 124 21.41 23.17 -6.31
C LYS A 124 21.76 24.33 -5.38
N ASP A 125 21.34 24.27 -4.13
CA ASP A 125 21.62 25.33 -3.13
C ASP A 125 23.13 25.39 -2.82
N SER A 126 23.81 24.23 -2.73
CA SER A 126 25.25 24.17 -2.51
C SER A 126 26.09 24.68 -3.69
N SER A 127 25.56 24.63 -4.93
CA SER A 127 26.24 25.13 -6.12
C SER A 127 26.17 26.65 -6.26
N ASP A 128 25.11 27.28 -5.74
CA ASP A 128 24.95 28.74 -5.76
C ASP A 128 25.82 29.43 -4.70
N GLU A 129 26.03 28.83 -3.53
CA GLU A 129 26.96 29.38 -2.53
C GLU A 129 28.43 29.31 -2.99
N GLN A 130 28.82 28.25 -3.72
CA GLN A 130 30.19 28.18 -4.28
C GLN A 130 30.45 29.19 -5.42
N SER A 131 29.41 29.59 -6.15
CA SER A 131 29.52 30.59 -7.21
C SER A 131 29.73 32.01 -6.67
N LEU A 132 29.16 32.32 -5.53
CA LEU A 132 29.29 33.61 -4.83
C LEU A 132 30.67 33.73 -4.15
N SER A 133 31.16 32.65 -3.52
CA SER A 133 32.48 32.61 -2.87
C SER A 133 33.63 32.74 -3.86
N ASN A 134 33.52 32.15 -5.07
CA ASN A 134 34.51 32.29 -6.12
C ASN A 134 34.57 33.69 -6.74
N LYS A 135 33.49 34.45 -6.67
CA LYS A 135 33.45 35.82 -7.21
C LYS A 135 34.10 36.83 -6.26
N GLU A 136 34.09 36.60 -4.96
CA GLU A 136 34.79 37.42 -3.96
C GLU A 136 36.28 37.08 -3.87
N LEU A 137 36.68 35.80 -4.03
CA LEU A 137 38.08 35.37 -4.05
C LEU A 137 38.82 35.84 -5.28
N SER A 138 38.17 36.06 -6.42
CA SER A 138 38.73 36.59 -7.64
C SER A 138 39.12 38.09 -7.53
N SER A 139 38.57 38.82 -6.59
CA SER A 139 38.85 40.25 -6.38
C SER A 139 40.04 40.51 -5.42
N LEU A 140 40.50 39.50 -4.67
CA LEU A 140 41.59 39.61 -3.69
C LEU A 140 42.90 38.96 -4.13
N ALA A 141 42.94 38.29 -5.30
CA ALA A 141 44.12 37.59 -5.81
C ALA A 141 45.04 38.47 -6.69
N THR A 142 45.20 39.76 -6.37
CA THR A 142 46.19 40.61 -7.06
C THR A 142 47.31 41.07 -6.16
N ILE A 143 47.58 40.43 -5.03
CA ILE A 143 48.78 40.70 -4.23
C ILE A 143 49.30 39.41 -3.61
N SER A 144 50.53 39.06 -3.97
CA SER A 144 51.44 38.04 -3.40
C SER A 144 51.49 36.67 -4.06
N SER A 145 52.47 36.58 -4.94
CA SER A 145 53.22 35.35 -5.25
C SER A 145 54.03 34.88 -4.04
N GLU A 146 54.16 33.54 -4.00
CA GLU A 146 55.22 32.73 -3.36
C GLU A 146 54.87 31.90 -2.12
N GLU A 147 55.20 30.60 -2.28
CA GLU A 147 55.41 29.52 -1.30
C GLU A 147 54.11 28.87 -0.72
N GLU A 148 53.88 27.61 -0.76
CA GLU A 148 54.54 26.31 -0.86
C GLU A 148 53.50 25.19 -1.03
N ASN A 149 53.89 24.22 -1.83
CA ASN A 149 53.31 22.93 -2.06
C ASN A 149 53.39 22.05 -0.79
N THR A 150 52.31 21.43 -0.35
CA THR A 150 52.22 20.11 0.25
C THR A 150 51.01 20.00 1.20
N SER A 151 49.86 19.46 0.77
CA SER A 151 48.92 18.69 1.58
C SER A 151 47.62 18.31 0.83
N SER A 152 47.70 17.68 -0.31
CA SER A 152 46.48 17.23 -1.03
C SER A 152 46.51 15.74 -1.43
N ILE A 153 47.11 14.84 -0.64
CA ILE A 153 47.21 13.42 -1.02
C ILE A 153 46.51 12.45 -0.01
N ASN A 154 45.93 12.91 1.05
CA ASN A 154 45.54 11.95 2.12
C ASN A 154 44.04 11.64 2.29
N ILE A 155 43.15 12.28 1.56
CA ILE A 155 41.68 12.02 1.77
C ILE A 155 41.13 10.93 0.84
N ASN A 156 41.75 10.74 -0.34
CA ASN A 156 41.28 9.72 -1.29
C ASN A 156 41.74 8.29 -0.97
N GLN A 157 42.78 8.10 -0.17
CA GLN A 157 43.23 6.76 0.24
C GLN A 157 42.40 6.17 1.36
N GLU A 158 41.86 6.96 2.29
CA GLU A 158 41.00 6.47 3.34
C GLU A 158 39.60 6.05 2.84
N ARG A 159 39.06 6.73 1.82
CA ARG A 159 37.76 6.34 1.21
C ARG A 159 37.85 5.01 0.45
N GLN A 160 38.97 4.70 -0.18
CA GLN A 160 39.16 3.42 -0.87
C GLN A 160 39.31 2.25 0.12
N GLN A 161 39.97 2.46 1.23
CA GLN A 161 40.12 1.40 2.26
C GLN A 161 38.82 1.10 3.00
N PHE A 162 37.95 2.10 3.18
CA PHE A 162 36.64 1.89 3.81
C PHE A 162 35.69 1.04 2.93
N ASN A 163 35.67 1.28 1.63
CA ASN A 163 34.84 0.49 0.70
C ASN A 163 35.34 -0.97 0.50
N LEU A 164 36.63 -1.21 0.65
CA LEU A 164 37.18 -2.57 0.53
C LEU A 164 36.87 -3.44 1.76
N ARG A 165 36.66 -2.81 2.92
CA ARG A 165 36.36 -3.53 4.18
C ARG A 165 34.91 -4.01 4.28
N MET A 166 34.00 -3.46 3.47
CA MET A 166 32.57 -3.86 3.43
C MET A 166 32.27 -5.00 2.45
N GLN A 167 33.26 -5.48 1.68
CA GLN A 167 33.07 -6.54 0.68
C GLN A 167 33.57 -7.92 1.08
N LEU A 168 33.90 -8.16 2.34
CA LEU A 168 34.28 -9.52 2.80
C LEU A 168 33.03 -10.29 3.19
N PRO A 169 32.76 -11.46 2.57
CA PRO A 169 31.65 -12.31 2.94
C PRO A 169 31.93 -12.97 4.30
N MET A 170 30.95 -12.96 5.17
CA MET A 170 30.92 -13.77 6.38
C MET A 170 30.78 -15.24 5.97
N SER A 171 31.86 -15.94 5.83
CA SER A 171 31.84 -17.40 5.70
C SER A 171 32.18 -18.06 7.03
N GLU A 172 31.23 -18.90 7.47
CA GLU A 172 31.37 -20.14 8.22
C GLU A 172 32.31 -20.20 9.42
N SER A 173 31.70 -20.34 10.58
CA SER A 173 32.14 -21.38 11.55
C SER A 173 30.99 -21.73 12.47
N MET A 174 30.30 -22.83 12.18
CA MET A 174 29.62 -23.65 13.18
C MET A 174 29.87 -25.12 12.83
N TYR A 175 30.80 -25.74 13.56
CA TYR A 175 30.74 -27.11 14.03
C TYR A 175 31.96 -27.36 14.96
N GLY A 176 31.63 -27.55 16.24
CA GLY A 176 32.51 -28.02 17.29
C GLY A 176 31.72 -28.18 18.57
#